data_01f7a1c0d58f249631c9cb776b90af2a
#
_entry.id   01f7a1c0d58f249631c9cb776b90af2a
#
_cell.length_a   1.000
_cell.length_b   1.000
_cell.length_c   1.000
_cell.angle_alpha   90.00
_cell.angle_beta   90.00
_cell.angle_gamma   90.00
#
_symmetry.space_group_name_H-M   'P 1'
#
loop_
_entity.id
_entity.type
_entity.pdbx_description
1 polymer ?
#
loop_
_entity_poly.entity_id
_entity_poly.type
_entity_poly.pdbx_seq_one_letter_code
_entity_poly.pdbx_strand_id
1 'polypeptide(L)'
;KYLDYSSDVVLDFPFKDCVLEGGMTKEDQGKDEVYYNEVIARDEIDRLFSPKVFTNSKRYTKDGVEENINEFKDDNLIIKGNNLLALHSLKERYTGKVKLIYIDPPYNTGNDGFKYNDSFNHSSWLTFMKNRLEIARNLLKEDGFICCQINDDEQAYLKVLMDEVFGRDNYLTTLYVRVRYSDKTLKSDMNFHKEIEQIHIYRKSPLAKPILDEKEVGLDKYCYYFKELGNGTVIELGGKKVEIFNKD
;
A
#
# COMPACT_ATOMS: atom_id res chain seq x y z
N LYS A 1 22.70 6.55 -29.14
CA LYS A 1 21.49 5.73 -29.03
C LYS A 1 20.34 6.60 -29.53
N TYR A 2 19.79 6.26 -30.69
CA TYR A 2 18.63 6.97 -31.22
C TYR A 2 17.42 6.51 -30.39
N LEU A 3 16.67 7.47 -29.85
CA LEU A 3 15.36 7.21 -29.27
C LEU A 3 14.43 6.82 -30.43
N ASP A 4 13.94 5.61 -30.46
CA ASP A 4 12.82 5.29 -31.32
C ASP A 4 11.64 6.18 -30.93
N TYR A 5 11.03 6.77 -31.95
CA TYR A 5 9.79 7.53 -31.79
C TYR A 5 8.65 6.55 -31.48
N SER A 6 8.62 6.02 -30.25
CA SER A 6 7.41 5.41 -29.74
C SER A 6 6.54 6.52 -29.15
N SER A 7 5.26 6.51 -29.41
CA SER A 7 4.29 7.43 -28.83
C SER A 7 4.01 7.14 -27.35
N ASP A 8 4.75 6.22 -26.77
CA ASP A 8 4.55 5.79 -25.39
C ASP A 8 5.19 6.80 -24.44
N VAL A 9 4.39 7.32 -23.52
CA VAL A 9 4.89 8.14 -22.41
C VAL A 9 5.56 7.19 -21.41
N VAL A 10 6.87 7.31 -21.32
CA VAL A 10 7.66 6.58 -20.31
C VAL A 10 7.94 7.53 -19.16
N LEU A 11 7.56 7.13 -17.94
CA LEU A 11 8.01 7.80 -16.74
C LEU A 11 9.49 7.50 -16.54
N ASP A 12 10.30 8.51 -16.71
CA ASP A 12 11.72 8.44 -16.39
C ASP A 12 11.93 9.01 -14.98
N PHE A 13 12.49 8.19 -14.09
CA PHE A 13 12.97 8.66 -12.80
C PHE A 13 14.43 9.07 -12.99
N PRO A 14 14.71 10.37 -13.16
CA PRO A 14 16.08 10.84 -13.31
C PRO A 14 16.88 10.44 -12.07
N PHE A 15 18.16 10.17 -12.25
CA PHE A 15 19.09 9.84 -11.17
C PHE A 15 18.82 8.54 -10.40
N LYS A 16 18.06 7.60 -10.96
CA LYS A 16 17.77 6.31 -10.31
C LYS A 16 19.02 5.50 -9.94
N ASP A 17 20.13 5.76 -10.61
CA ASP A 17 21.44 5.12 -10.38
C ASP A 17 22.35 5.98 -9.47
N CYS A 18 21.85 7.06 -8.92
CA CYS A 18 22.56 7.92 -7.98
C CYS A 18 22.20 7.59 -6.53
N VAL A 19 23.12 7.89 -5.62
CA VAL A 19 22.80 7.89 -4.20
C VAL A 19 22.08 9.18 -3.85
N LEU A 20 20.88 9.04 -3.30
CA LEU A 20 20.09 10.17 -2.82
C LEU A 20 20.35 10.38 -1.32
N GLU A 21 20.83 11.54 -0.96
CA GLU A 21 20.82 12.05 0.42
C GLU A 21 19.64 13.03 0.57
N GLY A 22 18.75 12.75 1.51
CA GLY A 22 17.57 13.56 1.77
C GLY A 22 17.00 13.30 3.15
N GLY A 23 15.91 13.96 3.49
CA GLY A 23 15.25 13.87 4.80
C GLY A 23 14.56 12.53 5.04
N MET A 24 15.32 11.47 5.31
CA MET A 24 14.78 10.12 5.56
C MET A 24 14.37 9.90 7.02
N THR A 25 14.86 10.71 7.93
CA THR A 25 14.55 10.64 9.37
C THR A 25 13.85 11.90 9.83
N LYS A 26 13.22 11.85 11.01
CA LYS A 26 12.56 13.03 11.57
C LYS A 26 13.54 14.16 11.90
N GLU A 27 14.77 13.81 12.26
CA GLU A 27 15.87 14.75 12.55
C GLU A 27 16.36 15.47 11.29
N ASP A 28 16.19 14.84 10.12
CA ASP A 28 16.59 15.38 8.81
C ASP A 28 15.46 16.11 8.09
N GLN A 29 14.36 16.39 8.76
CA GLN A 29 13.22 17.06 8.18
C GLN A 29 13.60 18.43 7.59
N GLY A 30 13.22 18.66 6.33
CA GLY A 30 13.55 19.91 5.62
C GLY A 30 14.97 19.98 5.07
N LYS A 31 15.76 18.90 5.17
CA LYS A 31 17.07 18.81 4.51
C LYS A 31 16.89 18.78 3.00
N ASP A 32 17.70 19.56 2.30
CA ASP A 32 17.73 19.56 0.83
C ASP A 32 18.14 18.18 0.30
N GLU A 33 17.52 17.77 -0.79
CA GLU A 33 17.90 16.55 -1.48
C GLU A 33 19.16 16.77 -2.30
N VAL A 34 20.13 15.89 -2.13
CA VAL A 34 21.37 15.90 -2.91
C VAL A 34 21.55 14.54 -3.58
N TYR A 35 21.80 14.57 -4.88
CA TYR A 35 22.08 13.36 -5.64
C TYR A 35 23.58 13.24 -5.88
N TYR A 36 24.16 12.20 -5.35
CA TYR A 36 25.57 11.86 -5.56
C TYR A 36 25.68 10.84 -6.68
N ASN A 37 26.50 11.14 -7.69
CA ASN A 37 26.84 10.18 -8.72
C ASN A 37 27.93 9.22 -8.20
N GLU A 38 27.58 8.47 -7.16
CA GLU A 38 28.44 7.49 -6.51
C GLU A 38 27.83 6.11 -6.66
N VAL A 39 28.67 5.12 -6.94
CA VAL A 39 28.29 3.71 -6.94
C VAL A 39 28.69 3.13 -5.58
N ILE A 40 27.70 2.83 -4.74
CA ILE A 40 27.95 2.10 -3.50
C ILE A 40 28.42 0.69 -3.86
N ALA A 41 29.52 0.24 -3.27
CA ALA A 41 30.05 -1.09 -3.49
C ALA A 41 28.99 -2.15 -3.14
N ARG A 42 28.80 -3.10 -4.03
CA ARG A 42 27.74 -4.13 -3.89
C ARG A 42 27.87 -4.93 -2.60
N ASP A 43 29.09 -5.21 -2.18
CA ASP A 43 29.36 -5.93 -0.94
C ASP A 43 28.99 -5.13 0.31
N GLU A 44 29.04 -3.82 0.28
CA GLU A 44 28.55 -2.96 1.37
C GLU A 44 27.01 -3.00 1.46
N ILE A 45 26.32 -2.97 0.31
CA ILE A 45 24.87 -3.11 0.25
C ILE A 45 24.46 -4.51 0.74
N ASP A 46 25.13 -5.54 0.28
CA ASP A 46 24.85 -6.92 0.68
C ASP A 46 25.07 -7.12 2.19
N ARG A 47 26.10 -6.49 2.76
CA ARG A 47 26.33 -6.49 4.21
C ARG A 47 25.25 -5.73 4.97
N LEU A 48 24.83 -4.57 4.47
CA LEU A 48 23.76 -3.79 5.09
C LEU A 48 22.45 -4.59 5.14
N PHE A 49 22.11 -5.27 4.06
CA PHE A 49 20.87 -6.02 3.91
C PHE A 49 20.96 -7.50 4.29
N SER A 50 22.12 -7.96 4.78
CA SER A 50 22.23 -9.31 5.33
C SER A 50 21.27 -9.51 6.51
N PRO A 51 20.75 -10.73 6.73
CA PRO A 51 19.84 -11.02 7.83
C PRO A 51 20.43 -10.58 9.17
N LYS A 52 19.60 -9.94 10.00
CA LYS A 52 19.99 -9.45 11.33
C LYS A 52 19.44 -10.37 12.41
N VAL A 53 20.16 -10.46 13.50
CA VAL A 53 19.71 -11.19 14.69
C VAL A 53 18.70 -10.34 15.44
N PHE A 54 17.57 -10.93 15.77
CA PHE A 54 16.58 -10.30 16.65
C PHE A 54 17.00 -10.50 18.11
N THR A 55 16.95 -9.44 18.90
CA THR A 55 17.27 -9.44 20.33
C THR A 55 16.04 -9.13 21.16
N ASN A 56 16.10 -9.40 22.46
CA ASN A 56 15.00 -9.14 23.40
C ASN A 56 13.69 -9.83 22.98
N SER A 57 13.80 -11.06 22.48
CA SER A 57 12.66 -11.85 22.01
C SER A 57 11.80 -12.30 23.21
N LYS A 58 10.50 -12.02 23.10
CA LYS A 58 9.53 -12.44 24.12
C LYS A 58 8.32 -13.08 23.44
N ARG A 59 7.82 -14.16 24.01
CA ARG A 59 6.58 -14.81 23.58
C ARG A 59 5.49 -14.56 24.62
N TYR A 60 4.38 -14.02 24.17
CA TYR A 60 3.19 -13.77 24.97
C TYR A 60 2.19 -14.88 24.72
N THR A 61 1.85 -15.64 25.76
CA THR A 61 0.85 -16.71 25.74
C THR A 61 -0.25 -16.43 26.75
N LYS A 62 -1.31 -17.21 26.71
CA LYS A 62 -2.36 -17.14 27.74
C LYS A 62 -1.86 -17.48 29.16
N ASP A 63 -0.75 -18.22 29.27
CA ASP A 63 -0.17 -18.68 30.51
C ASP A 63 0.93 -17.75 31.05
N GLY A 64 1.30 -16.71 30.30
CA GLY A 64 2.31 -15.72 30.71
C GLY A 64 3.26 -15.30 29.62
N VAL A 65 4.41 -14.76 30.02
CA VAL A 65 5.47 -14.25 29.14
C VAL A 65 6.71 -15.11 29.28
N GLU A 66 7.17 -15.64 28.15
CA GLU A 66 8.46 -16.33 28.03
C GLU A 66 9.50 -15.35 27.49
N GLU A 67 10.65 -15.23 28.13
CA GLU A 67 11.73 -14.34 27.69
C GLU A 67 12.85 -15.12 27.03
N ASN A 68 13.69 -14.40 26.27
CA ASN A 68 14.89 -14.95 25.58
C ASN A 68 14.56 -16.13 24.64
N ILE A 69 13.50 -15.99 23.88
CA ILE A 69 13.11 -16.98 22.88
C ILE A 69 14.14 -17.03 21.77
N ASN A 70 14.71 -18.19 21.54
CA ASN A 70 15.72 -18.40 20.48
C ASN A 70 15.14 -18.87 19.16
N GLU A 71 13.90 -19.34 19.17
CA GLU A 71 13.21 -19.87 18.00
C GLU A 71 11.72 -19.53 18.03
N PHE A 72 11.18 -19.17 16.87
CA PHE A 72 9.75 -19.03 16.66
C PHE A 72 9.32 -19.92 15.47
N LYS A 73 8.18 -20.59 15.59
CA LYS A 73 7.66 -21.51 14.56
C LYS A 73 6.47 -20.87 13.84
N ASP A 74 5.28 -21.05 14.36
CA ASP A 74 4.01 -20.55 13.81
C ASP A 74 3.44 -19.40 14.65
N ASP A 75 4.31 -18.66 15.31
CA ASP A 75 3.94 -17.52 16.15
C ASP A 75 3.52 -16.32 15.29
N ASN A 76 2.59 -15.51 15.79
CA ASN A 76 2.38 -14.16 15.29
C ASN A 76 3.56 -13.28 15.75
N LEU A 77 4.12 -12.50 14.84
CA LEU A 77 5.34 -11.75 15.10
C LEU A 77 5.07 -10.25 15.14
N ILE A 78 5.61 -9.59 16.17
CA ILE A 78 5.74 -8.13 16.23
C ILE A 78 7.22 -7.81 16.26
N ILE A 79 7.73 -7.21 15.18
CA ILE A 79 9.14 -6.88 15.03
C ILE A 79 9.30 -5.37 15.15
N LYS A 80 10.08 -4.91 16.13
CA LYS A 80 10.38 -3.50 16.36
C LYS A 80 11.79 -3.18 15.85
N GLY A 81 11.90 -2.18 14.99
CA GLY A 81 13.19 -1.73 14.46
C GLY A 81 13.03 -1.02 13.13
N ASN A 82 14.14 -0.83 12.42
CA ASN A 82 14.10 -0.31 11.06
C ASN A 82 13.37 -1.30 10.14
N ASN A 83 12.26 -0.86 9.57
CA ASN A 83 11.36 -1.69 8.78
C ASN A 83 12.07 -2.33 7.58
N LEU A 84 12.93 -1.58 6.87
CA LEU A 84 13.65 -2.09 5.69
C LEU A 84 14.59 -3.24 6.07
N LEU A 85 15.35 -3.09 7.16
CA LEU A 85 16.26 -4.13 7.65
C LEU A 85 15.49 -5.35 8.16
N ALA A 86 14.35 -5.13 8.82
CA ALA A 86 13.47 -6.22 9.26
C ALA A 86 12.92 -7.02 8.07
N LEU A 87 12.44 -6.35 7.02
CA LEU A 87 11.96 -7.00 5.79
C LEU A 87 13.06 -7.83 5.12
N HIS A 88 14.28 -7.30 5.02
CA HIS A 88 15.42 -8.06 4.48
C HIS A 88 15.74 -9.29 5.33
N SER A 89 15.67 -9.18 6.66
CA SER A 89 15.90 -10.31 7.56
C SER A 89 14.83 -11.39 7.45
N LEU A 90 13.62 -11.03 7.03
CA LEU A 90 12.52 -11.99 6.82
C LEU A 90 12.61 -12.73 5.47
N LYS A 91 13.40 -12.24 4.51
CA LYS A 91 13.47 -12.83 3.16
C LYS A 91 13.78 -14.31 3.18
N GLU A 92 14.80 -14.72 3.95
CA GLU A 92 15.24 -16.12 3.99
C GLU A 92 14.08 -17.07 4.36
N ARG A 93 13.24 -16.66 5.30
CA ARG A 93 12.14 -17.49 5.79
C ARG A 93 10.84 -17.34 5.01
N TYR A 94 10.54 -16.12 4.52
CA TYR A 94 9.20 -15.77 4.01
C TYR A 94 9.14 -15.43 2.52
N THR A 95 10.25 -15.52 1.77
CA THR A 95 10.20 -15.32 0.31
C THR A 95 9.19 -16.27 -0.33
N GLY A 96 8.25 -15.72 -1.09
CA GLY A 96 7.19 -16.45 -1.78
C GLY A 96 6.17 -17.15 -0.85
N LYS A 97 6.05 -16.74 0.42
CA LYS A 97 5.15 -17.38 1.39
C LYS A 97 4.03 -16.50 1.93
N VAL A 98 4.13 -15.19 1.76
CA VAL A 98 3.15 -14.25 2.29
C VAL A 98 1.94 -14.16 1.37
N LYS A 99 0.75 -14.43 1.90
CA LYS A 99 -0.49 -14.41 1.12
C LYS A 99 -1.04 -13.00 0.94
N LEU A 100 -0.97 -12.17 1.96
CA LEU A 100 -1.47 -10.80 1.97
C LEU A 100 -0.48 -9.88 2.68
N ILE A 101 -0.20 -8.76 2.06
CA ILE A 101 0.51 -7.64 2.67
C ILE A 101 -0.46 -6.47 2.70
N TYR A 102 -0.65 -5.89 3.89
CA TYR A 102 -1.37 -4.63 4.06
C TYR A 102 -0.43 -3.63 4.70
N ILE A 103 -0.26 -2.47 4.07
CA ILE A 103 0.58 -1.39 4.57
C ILE A 103 -0.18 -0.07 4.63
N ASP A 104 0.16 0.68 5.65
CA ASP A 104 -0.29 2.03 5.92
C ASP A 104 0.98 2.88 6.14
N PRO A 105 1.61 3.36 5.04
CA PRO A 105 2.87 4.08 5.10
C PRO A 105 2.67 5.50 5.61
N PRO A 106 3.75 6.26 5.91
CA PRO A 106 3.64 7.70 6.12
C PRO A 106 2.99 8.37 4.90
N TYR A 107 1.99 9.21 5.13
CA TYR A 107 1.23 9.86 4.06
C TYR A 107 1.91 11.11 3.49
N ASN A 108 3.02 11.52 4.09
CA ASN A 108 3.78 12.72 3.70
C ASN A 108 2.98 14.01 3.86
N THR A 109 2.18 14.10 4.92
CA THR A 109 1.26 15.22 5.18
C THR A 109 1.94 16.45 5.76
N GLY A 110 3.22 16.35 6.13
CA GLY A 110 3.94 17.40 6.85
C GLY A 110 3.51 17.55 8.32
N ASN A 111 2.80 16.57 8.88
CA ASN A 111 2.27 16.66 10.24
C ASN A 111 3.29 16.19 11.28
N ASP A 112 3.78 17.10 12.11
CA ASP A 112 4.78 16.84 13.16
C ASP A 112 4.26 16.03 14.37
N GLY A 113 2.97 15.70 14.40
CA GLY A 113 2.35 14.96 15.50
C GLY A 113 2.74 13.48 15.58
N PHE A 114 3.35 12.92 14.54
CA PHE A 114 3.73 11.52 14.48
C PHE A 114 5.13 11.26 15.07
N LYS A 115 5.35 10.02 15.54
CA LYS A 115 6.67 9.58 16.04
C LYS A 115 7.65 9.22 14.92
N TYR A 116 7.21 9.19 13.68
CA TYR A 116 7.99 8.92 12.47
C TYR A 116 8.01 10.17 11.59
N ASN A 117 8.92 10.20 10.60
CA ASN A 117 8.94 11.28 9.62
C ASN A 117 7.68 11.21 8.73
N ASP A 118 6.92 12.28 8.67
CA ASP A 118 5.76 12.47 7.78
C ASP A 118 5.92 13.75 6.93
N SER A 119 7.16 14.23 6.80
CA SER A 119 7.55 15.42 6.04
C SER A 119 8.80 15.12 5.23
N PHE A 120 8.64 14.18 4.28
CA PHE A 120 9.68 13.84 3.32
C PHE A 120 9.67 14.83 2.16
N ASN A 121 10.82 15.07 1.56
CA ASN A 121 10.85 15.50 0.18
C ASN A 121 10.25 14.39 -0.70
N HIS A 122 9.60 14.77 -1.77
CA HIS A 122 8.84 13.84 -2.62
C HIS A 122 9.71 12.68 -3.17
N SER A 123 10.91 12.99 -3.67
CA SER A 123 11.84 11.97 -4.19
C SER A 123 12.32 11.01 -3.09
N SER A 124 12.59 11.55 -1.88
CA SER A 124 12.97 10.74 -0.72
C SER A 124 11.85 9.80 -0.30
N TRP A 125 10.58 10.27 -0.33
CA TRP A 125 9.42 9.45 -0.03
C TRP A 125 9.26 8.32 -1.05
N LEU A 126 9.39 8.62 -2.34
CA LEU A 126 9.33 7.60 -3.39
C LEU A 126 10.43 6.55 -3.25
N THR A 127 11.67 6.97 -2.96
CA THR A 127 12.79 6.06 -2.70
C THR A 127 12.53 5.19 -1.46
N PHE A 128 12.02 5.79 -0.38
CA PHE A 128 11.62 5.09 0.83
C PHE A 128 10.58 4.00 0.54
N MET A 129 9.57 4.31 -0.27
CA MET A 129 8.52 3.38 -0.64
C MET A 129 9.01 2.30 -1.60
N LYS A 130 9.77 2.65 -2.64
CA LYS A 130 10.29 1.73 -3.65
C LYS A 130 11.06 0.58 -3.01
N ASN A 131 12.03 0.89 -2.16
CA ASN A 131 12.86 -0.11 -1.50
C ASN A 131 12.03 -1.14 -0.70
N ARG A 132 10.93 -0.72 -0.09
CA ARG A 132 10.03 -1.58 0.70
C ARG A 132 9.09 -2.39 -0.17
N LEU A 133 8.55 -1.80 -1.21
CA LEU A 133 7.63 -2.46 -2.15
C LEU A 133 8.33 -3.56 -2.94
N GLU A 134 9.59 -3.36 -3.35
CA GLU A 134 10.39 -4.39 -4.03
C GLU A 134 10.59 -5.63 -3.17
N ILE A 135 10.89 -5.45 -1.88
CA ILE A 135 11.01 -6.58 -0.95
C ILE A 135 9.65 -7.21 -0.69
N ALA A 136 8.62 -6.41 -0.46
CA ALA A 136 7.26 -6.88 -0.27
C ALA A 136 6.83 -7.78 -1.43
N ARG A 137 7.13 -7.37 -2.68
CA ARG A 137 6.88 -8.19 -3.87
C ARG A 137 7.57 -9.55 -3.82
N ASN A 138 8.82 -9.59 -3.32
CA ASN A 138 9.57 -10.85 -3.20
C ASN A 138 8.98 -11.77 -2.11
N LEU A 139 8.47 -11.22 -1.04
CA LEU A 139 7.85 -11.99 0.05
C LEU A 139 6.50 -12.61 -0.36
N LEU A 140 5.76 -11.96 -1.27
CA LEU A 140 4.45 -12.44 -1.70
C LEU A 140 4.52 -13.77 -2.43
N LYS A 141 3.54 -14.64 -2.12
CA LYS A 141 3.20 -15.81 -2.95
C LYS A 141 2.80 -15.38 -4.34
N GLU A 142 2.92 -16.27 -5.32
CA GLU A 142 2.43 -16.00 -6.69
C GLU A 142 0.92 -15.72 -6.73
N ASP A 143 0.15 -16.31 -5.80
CA ASP A 143 -1.27 -16.06 -5.60
C ASP A 143 -1.57 -15.03 -4.50
N GLY A 144 -0.60 -14.21 -4.13
CA GLY A 144 -0.67 -13.21 -3.06
C GLY A 144 -1.11 -11.83 -3.53
N PHE A 145 -1.49 -10.99 -2.56
CA PHE A 145 -1.99 -9.63 -2.77
C PHE A 145 -1.25 -8.62 -1.90
N ILE A 146 -1.17 -7.39 -2.38
CA ILE A 146 -0.76 -6.25 -1.57
C ILE A 146 -1.84 -5.16 -1.61
N CYS A 147 -2.13 -4.61 -0.43
CA CYS A 147 -3.01 -3.47 -0.23
C CYS A 147 -2.16 -2.33 0.37
N CYS A 148 -2.17 -1.17 -0.26
CA CYS A 148 -1.48 0.00 0.23
C CYS A 148 -2.48 1.13 0.44
N GLN A 149 -2.68 1.51 1.70
CA GLN A 149 -3.54 2.62 2.09
C GLN A 149 -2.76 3.92 2.00
N ILE A 150 -3.39 4.97 1.50
CA ILE A 150 -2.77 6.29 1.30
C ILE A 150 -3.86 7.37 1.21
N ASN A 151 -3.50 8.61 1.50
CA ASN A 151 -4.34 9.77 1.26
C ASN A 151 -4.02 10.45 -0.09
N ASP A 152 -4.65 11.60 -0.35
CA ASP A 152 -4.52 12.34 -1.61
C ASP A 152 -3.12 12.91 -1.88
N ASP A 153 -2.28 13.08 -0.83
CA ASP A 153 -1.01 13.80 -0.97
C ASP A 153 -0.03 13.02 -1.87
N GLU A 154 0.06 11.69 -1.69
CA GLU A 154 1.00 10.85 -2.44
C GLU A 154 0.34 9.74 -3.28
N GLN A 155 -0.99 9.63 -3.28
CA GLN A 155 -1.69 8.49 -3.88
C GLN A 155 -1.40 8.30 -5.39
N ALA A 156 -1.33 9.38 -6.17
CA ALA A 156 -1.09 9.31 -7.60
C ALA A 156 0.31 8.78 -7.92
N TYR A 157 1.30 9.27 -7.20
CA TYR A 157 2.69 8.84 -7.35
C TYR A 157 2.93 7.43 -6.84
N LEU A 158 2.28 7.07 -5.72
CA LEU A 158 2.30 5.70 -5.22
C LEU A 158 1.70 4.72 -6.24
N LYS A 159 0.59 5.10 -6.88
CA LYS A 159 -0.03 4.27 -7.91
C LYS A 159 0.93 3.98 -9.05
N VAL A 160 1.63 5.00 -9.54
CA VAL A 160 2.63 4.87 -10.61
C VAL A 160 3.81 4.00 -10.17
N LEU A 161 4.33 4.23 -8.96
CA LEU A 161 5.40 3.42 -8.40
C LEU A 161 5.00 1.94 -8.23
N MET A 162 3.76 1.69 -7.79
CA MET A 162 3.25 0.32 -7.69
C MET A 162 3.06 -0.33 -9.06
N ASP A 163 2.69 0.43 -10.10
CA ASP A 163 2.66 -0.07 -11.49
C ASP A 163 4.06 -0.49 -11.97
N GLU A 164 5.10 0.25 -11.60
CA GLU A 164 6.50 -0.11 -11.91
C GLU A 164 6.92 -1.39 -11.18
N VAL A 165 6.66 -1.47 -9.88
CA VAL A 165 7.12 -2.57 -9.04
C VAL A 165 6.35 -3.86 -9.30
N PHE A 166 5.02 -3.80 -9.37
CA PHE A 166 4.14 -4.99 -9.47
C PHE A 166 3.71 -5.31 -10.89
N GLY A 167 3.81 -4.34 -11.80
CA GLY A 167 3.29 -4.41 -13.15
C GLY A 167 1.84 -3.90 -13.23
N ARG A 168 1.56 -3.05 -14.21
CA ARG A 168 0.24 -2.44 -14.41
C ARG A 168 -0.88 -3.48 -14.57
N ASP A 169 -0.60 -4.59 -15.24
CA ASP A 169 -1.57 -5.68 -15.46
C ASP A 169 -1.94 -6.43 -14.18
N ASN A 170 -1.20 -6.21 -13.11
CA ASN A 170 -1.46 -6.78 -11.80
C ASN A 170 -2.24 -5.84 -10.86
N TYR A 171 -2.55 -4.64 -11.32
CA TYR A 171 -3.47 -3.75 -10.61
C TYR A 171 -4.89 -4.33 -10.68
N LEU A 172 -5.57 -4.41 -9.53
CA LEU A 172 -6.94 -4.90 -9.46
C LEU A 172 -7.95 -3.76 -9.32
N THR A 173 -7.76 -2.93 -8.30
CA THR A 173 -8.70 -1.83 -8.02
C THR A 173 -8.10 -0.86 -7.00
N THR A 174 -8.77 0.28 -6.86
CA THR A 174 -8.61 1.19 -5.73
C THR A 174 -9.92 1.24 -4.95
N LEU A 175 -9.87 0.92 -3.67
CA LEU A 175 -10.99 1.12 -2.76
C LEU A 175 -10.92 2.53 -2.19
N TYR A 176 -12.06 3.17 -2.08
CA TYR A 176 -12.24 4.48 -1.45
C TYR A 176 -12.91 4.27 -0.10
N VAL A 177 -12.17 4.55 0.97
CA VAL A 177 -12.60 4.30 2.34
C VAL A 177 -12.96 5.61 3.00
N ARG A 178 -14.17 5.71 3.51
CA ARG A 178 -14.57 6.88 4.29
C ARG A 178 -13.97 6.80 5.69
N VAL A 179 -13.07 7.73 6.02
CA VAL A 179 -12.34 7.79 7.29
C VAL A 179 -12.89 8.84 8.26
N ARG A 180 -13.78 9.71 7.77
CA ARG A 180 -14.46 10.70 8.62
C ARG A 180 -15.96 10.62 8.42
N TYR A 181 -16.68 10.72 9.53
CA TYR A 181 -18.13 10.79 9.55
C TYR A 181 -18.56 12.24 9.73
N SER A 182 -19.68 12.60 9.12
CA SER A 182 -20.25 13.97 9.07
C SER A 182 -20.64 14.54 10.44
N ASP A 183 -20.75 13.72 11.46
CA ASP A 183 -21.10 14.10 12.83
C ASP A 183 -19.91 14.53 13.70
N LYS A 184 -18.70 14.38 13.22
CA LYS A 184 -17.52 14.93 13.89
C LYS A 184 -17.35 16.39 13.50
N THR A 185 -17.43 17.26 14.50
CA THR A 185 -17.29 18.72 14.38
C THR A 185 -16.13 19.08 13.45
N LEU A 186 -16.44 19.82 12.42
CA LEU A 186 -15.47 20.35 11.46
C LEU A 186 -14.47 21.21 12.24
N LYS A 187 -13.18 20.91 12.13
CA LYS A 187 -12.17 21.87 12.58
C LYS A 187 -12.25 23.08 11.66
N SER A 188 -12.44 24.25 12.22
CA SER A 188 -12.60 25.53 11.51
C SER A 188 -11.34 26.00 10.77
N ASP A 189 -10.25 25.24 10.86
CA ASP A 189 -8.94 25.54 10.34
C ASP A 189 -8.64 24.93 8.93
N MET A 190 -9.60 24.19 8.36
CA MET A 190 -9.46 23.58 7.05
C MET A 190 -10.46 24.11 6.05
N ASN A 191 -10.01 24.59 4.89
CA ASN A 191 -10.87 25.04 3.81
C ASN A 191 -11.68 23.89 3.17
N PHE A 192 -11.08 22.70 3.10
CA PHE A 192 -11.70 21.48 2.59
C PHE A 192 -11.42 20.31 3.53
N HIS A 193 -12.43 19.48 3.78
CA HIS A 193 -12.30 18.30 4.62
C HIS A 193 -12.04 17.08 3.76
N LYS A 194 -10.92 16.40 4.04
CA LYS A 194 -10.61 15.09 3.45
C LYS A 194 -11.42 14.04 4.20
N GLU A 195 -12.41 13.42 3.54
CA GLU A 195 -13.25 12.37 4.12
C GLU A 195 -12.86 10.96 3.67
N ILE A 196 -12.07 10.87 2.63
CA ILE A 196 -11.78 9.62 1.93
C ILE A 196 -10.29 9.37 1.91
N GLU A 197 -9.90 8.11 2.11
CA GLU A 197 -8.58 7.58 1.80
C GLU A 197 -8.70 6.50 0.74
N GLN A 198 -7.60 6.18 0.07
CA GLN A 198 -7.56 5.20 -0.99
C GLN A 198 -6.75 3.98 -0.54
N ILE A 199 -7.16 2.79 -1.01
CA ILE A 199 -6.40 1.57 -0.85
C ILE A 199 -6.15 1.00 -2.25
N HIS A 200 -4.90 1.09 -2.72
CA HIS A 200 -4.48 0.47 -3.96
C HIS A 200 -4.27 -1.02 -3.76
N ILE A 201 -4.92 -1.85 -4.57
CA ILE A 201 -4.83 -3.30 -4.48
C ILE A 201 -4.17 -3.86 -5.74
N TYR A 202 -3.07 -4.58 -5.51
CA TYR A 202 -2.34 -5.31 -6.54
C TYR A 202 -2.25 -6.79 -6.19
N ARG A 203 -2.17 -7.62 -7.20
CA ARG A 203 -1.80 -9.03 -7.07
C ARG A 203 -0.34 -9.23 -7.43
N LYS A 204 0.27 -10.32 -6.96
CA LYS A 204 1.63 -10.71 -7.34
C LYS A 204 1.71 -11.15 -8.79
N SER A 205 0.75 -11.97 -9.22
CA SER A 205 0.65 -12.52 -10.58
C SER A 205 -0.81 -12.85 -10.94
N PRO A 206 -1.11 -13.20 -12.20
CA PRO A 206 -2.44 -13.63 -12.62
C PRO A 206 -2.99 -14.87 -11.90
N LEU A 207 -2.14 -15.61 -11.19
CA LEU A 207 -2.58 -16.75 -10.36
C LEU A 207 -3.37 -16.30 -9.11
N ALA A 208 -3.17 -15.06 -8.67
CA ALA A 208 -3.91 -14.50 -7.56
C ALA A 208 -5.32 -14.11 -8.02
N LYS A 209 -6.31 -14.86 -7.52
CA LYS A 209 -7.73 -14.61 -7.76
C LYS A 209 -8.37 -14.21 -6.43
N PRO A 210 -9.17 -13.14 -6.38
CA PRO A 210 -9.98 -12.82 -5.21
C PRO A 210 -10.93 -13.98 -4.92
N ILE A 211 -11.04 -14.36 -3.66
CA ILE A 211 -12.09 -15.27 -3.22
C ILE A 211 -13.34 -14.41 -3.09
N LEU A 212 -14.25 -14.59 -4.02
CA LEU A 212 -15.58 -14.01 -3.91
C LEU A 212 -16.37 -14.92 -2.98
N ASP A 213 -16.84 -14.34 -1.88
CA ASP A 213 -17.80 -15.02 -1.01
C ASP A 213 -19.11 -15.10 -1.82
N GLU A 214 -19.37 -16.22 -2.44
CA GLU A 214 -20.65 -16.52 -3.07
C GLU A 214 -21.69 -16.74 -1.95
N LYS A 215 -22.01 -15.66 -1.24
CA LYS A 215 -23.25 -15.66 -0.49
C LYS A 215 -24.35 -15.58 -1.52
N GLU A 216 -25.19 -16.63 -1.55
CA GLU A 216 -26.55 -16.47 -2.05
C GLU A 216 -27.18 -15.31 -1.28
N VAL A 217 -27.01 -14.11 -1.81
CA VAL A 217 -27.76 -12.96 -1.36
C VAL A 217 -29.16 -13.26 -1.86
N GLY A 218 -30.05 -13.69 -0.95
CA GLY A 218 -31.44 -13.83 -1.27
C GLY A 218 -31.86 -12.53 -1.98
N LEU A 219 -32.38 -12.66 -3.17
CA LEU A 219 -32.85 -11.55 -4.02
C LEU A 219 -33.66 -10.51 -3.25
N ASP A 220 -34.30 -10.93 -2.15
CA ASP A 220 -35.18 -10.14 -1.30
C ASP A 220 -34.48 -9.05 -0.46
N LYS A 221 -33.17 -9.10 -0.29
CA LYS A 221 -32.48 -8.23 0.67
C LYS A 221 -31.62 -7.13 0.01
N TYR A 222 -31.16 -7.32 -1.22
CA TYR A 222 -30.20 -6.40 -1.88
C TYR A 222 -30.43 -6.25 -3.39
N CYS A 223 -31.46 -6.88 -3.98
CA CYS A 223 -31.73 -6.76 -5.39
C CYS A 223 -32.73 -5.67 -5.69
N TYR A 224 -32.44 -5.01 -6.78
CA TYR A 224 -33.38 -4.14 -7.47
C TYR A 224 -34.48 -5.04 -8.02
N TYR A 225 -35.72 -4.84 -7.58
CA TYR A 225 -36.85 -5.50 -8.19
C TYR A 225 -37.15 -4.83 -9.51
N PHE A 226 -36.98 -5.60 -10.57
CA PHE A 226 -37.55 -5.25 -11.86
C PHE A 226 -38.97 -5.79 -11.91
N LYS A 227 -39.94 -4.92 -11.93
CA LYS A 227 -41.31 -5.31 -12.17
C LYS A 227 -41.71 -4.70 -13.50
N GLU A 228 -41.98 -5.52 -14.49
CA GLU A 228 -42.61 -5.08 -15.72
C GLU A 228 -44.04 -4.61 -15.42
N LEU A 229 -44.28 -3.36 -15.63
CA LEU A 229 -45.61 -2.73 -15.56
C LEU A 229 -45.92 -2.12 -16.92
N GLY A 230 -46.54 -2.91 -17.79
CA GLY A 230 -46.90 -2.43 -19.13
C GLY A 230 -45.68 -2.06 -19.96
N ASN A 231 -45.55 -0.82 -20.40
CA ASN A 231 -44.47 -0.32 -21.25
C ASN A 231 -43.22 0.18 -20.49
N GLY A 232 -43.05 -0.17 -19.23
CA GLY A 232 -41.96 0.32 -18.43
C GLY A 232 -41.44 -0.69 -17.39
N THR A 233 -40.23 -0.51 -16.96
CA THR A 233 -39.60 -1.28 -15.86
C THR A 233 -39.51 -0.41 -14.63
N VAL A 234 -40.05 -0.87 -13.51
CA VAL A 234 -39.94 -0.19 -12.22
C VAL A 234 -38.78 -0.76 -11.44
N ILE A 235 -37.82 0.10 -11.07
CA ILE A 235 -36.74 -0.24 -10.20
C ILE A 235 -37.01 0.35 -8.82
N GLU A 236 -37.04 -0.46 -7.80
CA GLU A 236 -37.15 0.01 -6.42
C GLU A 236 -35.77 0.07 -5.76
N LEU A 237 -35.31 1.29 -5.47
CA LEU A 237 -34.00 1.60 -4.88
C LEU A 237 -34.20 2.17 -3.49
N GLY A 238 -33.90 1.41 -2.42
CA GLY A 238 -33.95 1.91 -1.06
C GLY A 238 -35.29 2.53 -0.67
N GLY A 239 -36.40 1.93 -1.08
CA GLY A 239 -37.75 2.41 -0.82
C GLY A 239 -38.24 3.53 -1.75
N LYS A 240 -37.47 3.92 -2.76
CA LYS A 240 -37.88 4.86 -3.81
C LYS A 240 -38.11 4.09 -5.10
N LYS A 241 -39.28 4.30 -5.68
CA LYS A 241 -39.64 3.74 -6.98
C LYS A 241 -39.18 4.68 -8.09
N VAL A 242 -38.37 4.11 -9.01
CA VAL A 242 -37.94 4.78 -10.22
C VAL A 242 -38.53 4.02 -11.41
N GLU A 243 -39.37 4.71 -12.16
CA GLU A 243 -39.97 4.15 -13.39
C GLU A 243 -39.05 4.48 -14.57
N ILE A 244 -38.59 3.43 -15.26
CA ILE A 244 -37.83 3.58 -16.49
C ILE A 244 -38.74 3.20 -17.64
N PHE A 245 -39.07 4.17 -18.45
CA PHE A 245 -39.84 3.95 -19.66
C PHE A 245 -38.88 3.61 -20.80
N ASN A 246 -39.14 2.48 -21.49
CA ASN A 246 -38.48 2.19 -22.73
C ASN A 246 -38.88 3.25 -23.75
N LYS A 247 -37.91 3.92 -24.36
CA LYS A 247 -38.17 4.70 -25.57
C LYS A 247 -38.33 3.69 -26.72
N ASP A 248 -39.50 3.66 -27.31
CA ASP A 248 -39.72 3.09 -28.63
C ASP A 248 -38.87 3.82 -29.68
#